data_499d18c3af66fd14091d9ea6ae50e1dc
#
_entry.id   499d18c3af66fd14091d9ea6ae50e1dc
#
_cell.length_a   1.000
_cell.length_b   1.000
_cell.length_c   1.000
_cell.angle_alpha   90.00
_cell.angle_beta   90.00
_cell.angle_gamma   90.00
#
_symmetry.space_group_name_H-M   'P 1'
#
loop_
_entity.id
_entity.type
_entity.pdbx_description
1 polymer ?
#
loop_
_entity_poly.entity_id
_entity_poly.type
_entity_poly.pdbx_seq_one_letter_code
_entity_poly.pdbx_strand_id
1 'polypeptide(L)'
;MTSMKNLYLFSILCLVFFCSCTPKLYDAQRELEYIKADSTLCAEYEVEGERLAELYAENEDSLYIKAVELEAYADRKNKELAIEYSDTPSGLKRCFMLRLDIEKDTLQSILSNLPRDLRKSQWADAIKAHIVTEQIEVGMKFVPIDVVDADGNKIAWDEYRNRNILLIYGGLGCMGRSGRSELATLREEYAEDNLAIVVYYPVSTLEELKEYRDQYSADYIYMSELMPDYSPFKIKYGAQSTPTCFVIDKNGTVVLKTVGVDVQQVKVKIVR
;
A
#
# COMPACT_ATOMS: atom_id res chain seq x y z
N MET A 1 -5.14 12.94 77.42
CA MET A 1 -4.08 13.29 76.44
C MET A 1 -3.68 12.07 75.70
N THR A 2 -4.52 11.63 74.75
CA THR A 2 -4.26 10.53 73.88
C THR A 2 -5.12 10.79 72.65
N SER A 3 -4.55 11.09 71.55
CA SER A 3 -5.18 11.10 70.20
C SER A 3 -4.65 12.20 69.25
N MET A 4 -3.35 12.26 69.03
CA MET A 4 -2.80 13.07 67.95
C MET A 4 -1.63 12.42 67.21
N LYS A 5 -1.29 11.17 67.53
CA LYS A 5 -0.20 10.46 66.87
C LYS A 5 -0.63 9.56 65.70
N ASN A 6 -1.93 9.27 65.58
CA ASN A 6 -2.42 8.35 64.50
C ASN A 6 -2.89 9.08 63.24
N LEU A 7 -2.92 10.42 63.20
CA LEU A 7 -3.38 11.17 62.03
C LEU A 7 -2.28 11.44 61.02
N TYR A 8 -1.00 11.35 61.40
CA TYR A 8 0.13 11.58 60.50
C TYR A 8 0.58 10.29 59.73
N LEU A 9 0.21 9.12 60.21
CA LEU A 9 0.59 7.87 59.54
C LEU A 9 -0.31 7.54 58.34
N PHE A 10 -1.52 8.08 58.29
CA PHE A 10 -2.47 7.83 57.21
C PHE A 10 -2.25 8.79 56.01
N SER A 11 -1.64 9.96 56.22
CA SER A 11 -1.33 10.91 55.14
C SER A 11 -0.07 10.56 54.32
N ILE A 12 0.82 9.70 54.83
CA ILE A 12 2.06 9.33 54.12
C ILE A 12 1.82 8.10 53.20
N LEU A 13 0.77 7.30 53.46
CA LEU A 13 0.48 6.10 52.68
C LEU A 13 -0.32 6.34 51.37
N CYS A 14 -0.88 7.55 51.19
CA CYS A 14 -1.59 7.93 49.98
C CYS A 14 -0.72 8.58 48.90
N LEU A 15 0.57 8.80 49.14
CA LEU A 15 1.46 9.52 48.22
C LEU A 15 2.35 8.63 47.37
N VAL A 16 2.19 7.31 47.43
CA VAL A 16 3.07 6.36 46.71
C VAL A 16 2.37 5.66 45.53
N PHE A 17 1.10 5.93 45.24
CA PHE A 17 0.37 5.33 44.12
C PHE A 17 -0.03 6.31 43.01
N PHE A 18 0.66 7.43 42.85
CA PHE A 18 0.75 8.04 41.54
C PHE A 18 1.91 7.35 40.78
N CYS A 19 1.69 6.10 40.39
CA CYS A 19 2.41 5.54 39.26
C CYS A 19 2.18 6.53 38.12
N SER A 20 3.14 7.43 37.89
CA SER A 20 3.14 8.32 36.73
C SER A 20 3.22 7.44 35.52
N CYS A 21 2.05 7.05 34.95
CA CYS A 21 1.97 6.61 33.57
C CYS A 21 2.36 7.81 32.71
N THR A 22 3.64 8.14 32.70
CA THR A 22 4.17 8.98 31.63
C THR A 22 3.89 8.24 30.34
N PRO A 23 3.12 8.81 29.42
CA PRO A 23 2.80 8.11 28.19
C PRO A 23 4.12 7.77 27.48
N LYS A 24 4.31 6.49 27.20
CA LYS A 24 5.51 6.01 26.52
C LYS A 24 5.61 6.70 25.16
N LEU A 25 6.71 7.39 24.91
CA LEU A 25 7.10 7.88 23.59
C LEU A 25 7.78 6.74 22.82
N TYR A 26 7.86 6.85 21.48
CA TYR A 26 8.63 5.86 20.73
C TYR A 26 10.11 5.93 21.10
N ASP A 27 10.79 4.81 21.03
CA ASP A 27 12.20 4.71 21.35
C ASP A 27 13.03 4.93 20.07
N ALA A 28 13.81 6.02 20.04
CA ALA A 28 14.66 6.35 18.90
C ALA A 28 15.76 5.30 18.65
N GLN A 29 16.21 4.57 19.70
CA GLN A 29 17.15 3.49 19.54
C GLN A 29 16.51 2.32 18.80
N ARG A 30 15.26 1.95 19.12
CA ARG A 30 14.49 0.92 18.38
C ARG A 30 14.25 1.31 16.93
N GLU A 31 14.04 2.59 16.63
CA GLU A 31 13.93 3.06 15.23
C GLU A 31 15.24 2.80 14.47
N LEU A 32 16.40 3.08 15.06
CA LEU A 32 17.70 2.79 14.44
C LEU A 32 17.93 1.28 14.28
N GLU A 33 17.51 0.48 15.24
CA GLU A 33 17.57 -0.98 15.17
C GLU A 33 16.71 -1.51 14.01
N TYR A 34 15.49 -1.02 13.86
CA TYR A 34 14.63 -1.34 12.73
C TYR A 34 15.30 -1.02 11.39
N ILE A 35 15.77 0.23 11.22
CA ILE A 35 16.42 0.68 9.96
C ILE A 35 17.61 -0.21 9.62
N LYS A 36 18.41 -0.57 10.61
CA LYS A 36 19.54 -1.48 10.41
C LYS A 36 19.09 -2.88 10.01
N ALA A 37 18.10 -3.44 10.69
CA ALA A 37 17.56 -4.78 10.41
C ALA A 37 16.92 -4.85 9.02
N ASP A 38 16.13 -3.83 8.63
CA ASP A 38 15.53 -3.72 7.30
C ASP A 38 16.61 -3.66 6.19
N SER A 39 17.65 -2.82 6.39
CA SER A 39 18.77 -2.74 5.46
C SER A 39 19.57 -4.05 5.35
N THR A 40 19.71 -4.76 6.46
CA THR A 40 20.39 -6.07 6.47
C THR A 40 19.57 -7.10 5.69
N LEU A 41 18.27 -7.16 5.92
CA LEU A 41 17.36 -8.07 5.21
C LEU A 41 17.38 -7.81 3.69
N CYS A 42 17.37 -6.54 3.27
CA CYS A 42 17.49 -6.17 1.85
C CYS A 42 18.82 -6.65 1.25
N ALA A 43 19.95 -6.41 1.95
CA ALA A 43 21.26 -6.82 1.48
C ALA A 43 21.40 -8.37 1.39
N GLU A 44 20.87 -9.10 2.36
CA GLU A 44 20.83 -10.57 2.34
C GLU A 44 20.00 -11.10 1.15
N TYR A 45 18.86 -10.46 0.86
CA TYR A 45 18.02 -10.81 -0.27
C TYR A 45 18.74 -10.58 -1.62
N GLU A 46 19.41 -9.44 -1.78
CA GLU A 46 20.18 -9.12 -3.00
C GLU A 46 21.31 -10.13 -3.22
N VAL A 47 22.13 -10.39 -2.20
CA VAL A 47 23.26 -11.33 -2.27
C VAL A 47 22.79 -12.74 -2.60
N GLU A 48 21.69 -13.20 -1.97
CA GLU A 48 21.16 -14.53 -2.24
C GLU A 48 20.53 -14.60 -3.65
N GLY A 49 19.88 -13.54 -4.11
CA GLY A 49 19.35 -13.44 -5.48
C GLY A 49 20.46 -13.55 -6.53
N GLU A 50 21.56 -12.81 -6.36
CA GLU A 50 22.74 -12.91 -7.24
C GLU A 50 23.33 -14.33 -7.23
N ARG A 51 23.50 -14.92 -6.05
CA ARG A 51 24.00 -16.30 -5.91
C ARG A 51 23.13 -17.33 -6.63
N LEU A 52 21.79 -17.19 -6.53
CA LEU A 52 20.86 -18.07 -7.24
C LEU A 52 20.94 -17.87 -8.75
N ALA A 53 21.03 -16.63 -9.22
CA ALA A 53 21.18 -16.31 -10.64
C ALA A 53 22.45 -16.94 -11.23
N GLU A 54 23.57 -16.89 -10.51
CA GLU A 54 24.81 -17.55 -10.94
C GLU A 54 24.70 -19.08 -10.91
N LEU A 55 24.15 -19.66 -9.83
CA LEU A 55 24.06 -21.10 -9.65
C LEU A 55 23.14 -21.78 -10.66
N TYR A 56 22.08 -21.11 -11.08
CA TYR A 56 21.07 -21.64 -12.00
C TYR A 56 21.06 -20.93 -13.36
N ALA A 57 22.17 -20.30 -13.77
CA ALA A 57 22.29 -19.52 -15.00
C ALA A 57 21.86 -20.29 -16.27
N GLU A 58 22.04 -21.63 -16.30
CA GLU A 58 21.67 -22.50 -17.41
C GLU A 58 20.34 -23.26 -17.19
N ASN A 59 19.60 -22.97 -16.10
CA ASN A 59 18.36 -23.66 -15.73
C ASN A 59 17.30 -22.67 -15.26
N GLU A 60 16.60 -22.05 -16.21
CA GLU A 60 15.58 -21.03 -15.95
C GLU A 60 14.43 -21.52 -15.05
N ASP A 61 13.97 -22.78 -15.22
CA ASP A 61 12.89 -23.34 -14.40
C ASP A 61 13.30 -23.45 -12.93
N SER A 62 14.52 -23.96 -12.69
CA SER A 62 15.05 -24.05 -11.32
C SER A 62 15.32 -22.67 -10.72
N LEU A 63 15.84 -21.72 -11.50
CA LEU A 63 16.04 -20.34 -11.08
C LEU A 63 14.70 -19.71 -10.66
N TYR A 64 13.67 -19.86 -11.48
CA TYR A 64 12.34 -19.34 -11.19
C TYR A 64 11.78 -19.89 -9.85
N ILE A 65 11.84 -21.22 -9.66
CA ILE A 65 11.38 -21.85 -8.41
C ILE A 65 12.13 -21.29 -7.20
N LYS A 66 13.45 -21.17 -7.30
CA LYS A 66 14.28 -20.67 -6.20
C LYS A 66 14.09 -19.18 -5.94
N ALA A 67 13.87 -18.37 -6.96
CA ALA A 67 13.54 -16.96 -6.82
C ALA A 67 12.19 -16.77 -6.07
N VAL A 68 11.16 -17.56 -6.41
CA VAL A 68 9.87 -17.53 -5.72
C VAL A 68 10.00 -17.95 -4.24
N GLU A 69 10.81 -18.98 -3.95
CA GLU A 69 11.09 -19.39 -2.55
C GLU A 69 11.79 -18.28 -1.76
N LEU A 70 12.77 -17.61 -2.37
CA LEU A 70 13.51 -16.50 -1.77
C LEU A 70 12.59 -15.29 -1.53
N GLU A 71 11.74 -14.93 -2.50
CA GLU A 71 10.76 -13.86 -2.36
C GLU A 71 9.80 -14.14 -1.19
N ALA A 72 9.22 -15.33 -1.15
CA ALA A 72 8.32 -15.73 -0.06
C ALA A 72 9.00 -15.71 1.32
N TYR A 73 10.29 -16.03 1.38
CA TYR A 73 11.09 -15.92 2.62
C TYR A 73 11.27 -14.44 3.01
N ALA A 74 11.68 -13.60 2.07
CA ALA A 74 11.89 -12.17 2.30
C ALA A 74 10.61 -11.45 2.74
N ASP A 75 9.48 -11.74 2.09
CA ASP A 75 8.16 -11.20 2.43
C ASP A 75 7.75 -11.56 3.86
N ARG A 76 7.92 -12.83 4.23
CA ARG A 76 7.62 -13.27 5.61
C ARG A 76 8.50 -12.54 6.63
N LYS A 77 9.82 -12.44 6.35
CA LYS A 77 10.77 -11.76 7.24
C LYS A 77 10.48 -10.26 7.35
N ASN A 78 10.15 -9.61 6.25
CA ASN A 78 9.76 -8.21 6.20
C ASN A 78 8.50 -7.96 7.04
N LYS A 79 7.50 -8.84 6.94
CA LYS A 79 6.28 -8.75 7.76
C LYS A 79 6.57 -8.97 9.26
N GLU A 80 7.36 -9.99 9.62
CA GLU A 80 7.76 -10.26 11.00
C GLU A 80 8.46 -9.02 11.59
N LEU A 81 9.43 -8.45 10.87
CA LEU A 81 10.19 -7.27 11.27
C LEU A 81 9.29 -6.04 11.44
N ALA A 82 8.37 -5.79 10.50
CA ALA A 82 7.43 -4.68 10.58
C ALA A 82 6.54 -4.77 11.84
N ILE A 83 6.04 -5.96 12.16
CA ILE A 83 5.20 -6.18 13.35
C ILE A 83 6.02 -6.02 14.63
N GLU A 84 7.23 -6.57 14.68
CA GLU A 84 8.11 -6.47 15.84
C GLU A 84 8.45 -5.00 16.19
N TYR A 85 8.69 -4.18 15.17
CA TYR A 85 9.05 -2.77 15.33
C TYR A 85 7.89 -1.81 15.04
N SER A 86 6.65 -2.27 15.13
CA SER A 86 5.46 -1.44 14.89
C SER A 86 5.29 -0.26 15.85
N ASP A 87 6.04 -0.26 16.96
CA ASP A 87 6.13 0.83 17.93
C ASP A 87 7.14 1.93 17.53
N THR A 88 7.68 1.88 16.31
CA THR A 88 8.57 2.87 15.71
C THR A 88 7.93 3.52 14.47
N PRO A 89 8.35 4.74 14.06
CA PRO A 89 7.81 5.41 12.88
C PRO A 89 7.92 4.58 11.60
N SER A 90 9.11 4.02 11.32
CA SER A 90 9.38 3.25 10.10
C SER A 90 8.72 1.87 10.11
N GLY A 91 8.71 1.18 11.27
CA GLY A 91 8.00 -0.09 11.42
C GLY A 91 6.49 0.07 11.26
N LEU A 92 5.89 1.13 11.85
CA LEU A 92 4.47 1.42 11.67
C LEU A 92 4.12 1.76 10.21
N LYS A 93 4.96 2.54 9.53
CA LYS A 93 4.83 2.79 8.08
C LYS A 93 4.85 1.46 7.32
N ARG A 94 5.79 0.58 7.63
CA ARG A 94 5.91 -0.72 6.96
C ARG A 94 4.69 -1.60 7.24
N CYS A 95 4.12 -1.60 8.45
CA CYS A 95 2.85 -2.28 8.75
C CYS A 95 1.72 -1.79 7.84
N PHE A 96 1.62 -0.48 7.58
CA PHE A 96 0.65 0.05 6.62
C PHE A 96 0.96 -0.43 5.18
N MET A 97 2.22 -0.44 4.77
CA MET A 97 2.61 -0.90 3.43
C MET A 97 2.28 -2.39 3.22
N LEU A 98 2.35 -3.20 4.28
CA LEU A 98 2.05 -4.64 4.26
C LEU A 98 0.65 -4.98 4.81
N ARG A 99 -0.25 -4.00 4.89
CA ARG A 99 -1.54 -4.10 5.57
C ARG A 99 -2.48 -5.19 5.04
N LEU A 100 -2.33 -5.61 3.76
CA LEU A 100 -3.14 -6.68 3.18
C LEU A 100 -2.63 -8.08 3.57
N ASP A 101 -1.37 -8.18 3.99
CA ASP A 101 -0.72 -9.42 4.42
C ASP A 101 -0.74 -9.59 5.94
N ILE A 102 -1.20 -8.55 6.67
CA ILE A 102 -1.32 -8.55 8.13
C ILE A 102 -2.80 -8.60 8.49
N GLU A 103 -3.18 -9.58 9.31
CA GLU A 103 -4.56 -9.74 9.79
C GLU A 103 -5.06 -8.46 10.48
N LYS A 104 -6.32 -8.05 10.22
CA LYS A 104 -6.91 -6.83 10.79
C LYS A 104 -6.89 -6.82 12.33
N ASP A 105 -7.03 -7.97 12.98
CA ASP A 105 -6.93 -8.09 14.44
C ASP A 105 -5.50 -7.80 14.94
N THR A 106 -4.48 -8.23 14.19
CA THR A 106 -3.08 -7.90 14.49
C THR A 106 -2.85 -6.38 14.33
N LEU A 107 -3.33 -5.78 13.25
CA LEU A 107 -3.26 -4.32 13.05
C LEU A 107 -3.99 -3.56 14.16
N GLN A 108 -5.16 -4.04 14.60
CA GLN A 108 -5.89 -3.45 15.72
C GLN A 108 -5.11 -3.55 17.05
N SER A 109 -4.43 -4.67 17.28
CA SER A 109 -3.55 -4.85 18.45
C SER A 109 -2.36 -3.90 18.40
N ILE A 110 -1.72 -3.74 17.25
CA ILE A 110 -0.65 -2.76 17.03
C ILE A 110 -1.13 -1.36 17.41
N LEU A 111 -2.25 -0.91 16.84
CA LEU A 111 -2.81 0.43 17.13
C LEU A 111 -3.08 0.65 18.63
N SER A 112 -3.55 -0.37 19.32
CA SER A 112 -3.88 -0.30 20.75
C SER A 112 -2.63 -0.12 21.62
N ASN A 113 -1.49 -0.63 21.19
CA ASN A 113 -0.22 -0.63 21.90
C ASN A 113 0.75 0.49 21.47
N LEU A 114 0.38 1.34 20.51
CA LEU A 114 1.25 2.40 20.01
C LEU A 114 1.72 3.36 21.09
N PRO A 115 2.98 3.81 21.03
CA PRO A 115 3.46 4.99 21.74
C PRO A 115 2.56 6.22 21.49
N ARG A 116 2.50 7.14 22.46
CA ARG A 116 1.57 8.28 22.42
C ARG A 116 1.74 9.16 21.18
N ASP A 117 2.97 9.40 20.79
CA ASP A 117 3.34 10.26 19.67
C ASP A 117 3.01 9.62 18.31
N LEU A 118 2.99 8.29 18.22
CA LEU A 118 2.62 7.58 16.99
C LEU A 118 1.11 7.41 16.81
N ARG A 119 0.30 7.54 17.87
CA ARG A 119 -1.17 7.32 17.81
C ARG A 119 -1.90 8.27 16.87
N LYS A 120 -1.31 9.46 16.62
CA LYS A 120 -1.85 10.50 15.72
C LYS A 120 -1.02 10.65 14.44
N SER A 121 -0.17 9.68 14.14
CA SER A 121 0.58 9.69 12.89
C SER A 121 -0.34 9.34 11.71
N GLN A 122 0.00 9.83 10.53
CA GLN A 122 -0.71 9.50 9.29
C GLN A 122 -0.81 7.98 9.06
N TRP A 123 0.20 7.22 9.48
CA TRP A 123 0.21 5.76 9.31
C TRP A 123 -0.77 5.06 10.26
N ALA A 124 -0.88 5.52 11.50
CA ALA A 124 -1.88 5.03 12.44
C ALA A 124 -3.31 5.30 11.93
N ASP A 125 -3.55 6.50 11.38
CA ASP A 125 -4.86 6.85 10.84
C ASP A 125 -5.17 6.07 9.56
N ALA A 126 -4.18 5.84 8.68
CA ALA A 126 -4.34 5.01 7.49
C ALA A 126 -4.60 3.52 7.84
N ILE A 127 -3.94 2.98 8.86
CA ILE A 127 -4.22 1.61 9.35
C ILE A 127 -5.63 1.53 9.94
N LYS A 128 -6.08 2.50 10.74
CA LYS A 128 -7.46 2.56 11.25
C LYS A 128 -8.47 2.57 10.11
N ALA A 129 -8.24 3.41 9.10
CA ALA A 129 -9.09 3.49 7.91
C ALA A 129 -9.14 2.14 7.18
N HIS A 130 -7.98 1.46 7.02
CA HIS A 130 -7.92 0.14 6.39
C HIS A 130 -8.72 -0.92 7.16
N ILE A 131 -8.63 -0.95 8.49
CA ILE A 131 -9.34 -1.94 9.33
C ILE A 131 -10.85 -1.85 9.13
N VAL A 132 -11.40 -0.63 9.11
CA VAL A 132 -12.85 -0.43 9.00
C VAL A 132 -13.37 -0.40 7.56
N THR A 133 -12.48 -0.31 6.59
CA THR A 133 -12.87 -0.27 5.17
C THR A 133 -12.99 -1.70 4.64
N GLU A 134 -14.10 -1.98 3.97
CA GLU A 134 -14.23 -3.12 3.08
C GLU A 134 -13.53 -2.81 1.77
N GLN A 135 -12.49 -3.58 1.44
CA GLN A 135 -11.73 -3.41 0.20
C GLN A 135 -12.54 -3.89 -1.01
N ILE A 136 -12.31 -3.25 -2.15
CA ILE A 136 -12.92 -3.65 -3.42
C ILE A 136 -12.31 -4.98 -3.89
N GLU A 137 -13.20 -5.94 -4.18
CA GLU A 137 -12.86 -7.25 -4.72
C GLU A 137 -13.61 -7.52 -6.03
N VAL A 138 -13.18 -8.56 -6.75
CA VAL A 138 -13.83 -9.02 -7.98
C VAL A 138 -15.29 -9.38 -7.68
N GLY A 139 -16.21 -8.90 -8.51
CA GLY A 139 -17.65 -9.03 -8.35
C GLY A 139 -18.33 -7.83 -7.67
N MET A 140 -17.57 -6.97 -6.99
CA MET A 140 -18.10 -5.75 -6.38
C MET A 140 -18.30 -4.64 -7.41
N LYS A 141 -19.15 -3.67 -7.07
CA LYS A 141 -19.32 -2.46 -7.87
C LYS A 141 -18.14 -1.52 -7.69
N PHE A 142 -17.72 -0.92 -8.80
CA PHE A 142 -16.79 0.19 -8.81
C PHE A 142 -17.30 1.33 -7.92
N VAL A 143 -16.44 1.85 -7.09
CA VAL A 143 -16.72 3.01 -6.24
C VAL A 143 -15.98 4.22 -6.81
N PRO A 144 -16.69 5.25 -7.31
CA PRO A 144 -16.05 6.46 -7.80
C PRO A 144 -15.11 7.09 -6.77
N ILE A 145 -14.00 7.63 -7.24
CA ILE A 145 -12.96 8.27 -6.44
C ILE A 145 -12.99 9.76 -6.74
N ASP A 146 -12.81 10.61 -5.73
CA ASP A 146 -12.69 12.08 -5.92
C ASP A 146 -11.24 12.40 -6.31
N VAL A 147 -10.99 12.48 -7.60
CA VAL A 147 -9.67 12.67 -8.21
C VAL A 147 -9.68 13.79 -9.23
N VAL A 148 -8.51 14.32 -9.54
CA VAL A 148 -8.28 15.25 -10.64
C VAL A 148 -7.45 14.60 -11.74
N ASP A 149 -7.68 15.05 -12.98
CA ASP A 149 -6.82 14.72 -14.10
C ASP A 149 -5.51 15.55 -14.08
N ALA A 150 -4.64 15.30 -15.04
CA ALA A 150 -3.37 16.02 -15.16
C ALA A 150 -3.54 17.51 -15.55
N ASP A 151 -4.73 17.97 -15.93
CA ASP A 151 -5.03 19.36 -16.19
C ASP A 151 -5.72 20.06 -15.00
N GLY A 152 -5.96 19.30 -13.91
CA GLY A 152 -6.57 19.80 -12.67
C GLY A 152 -8.09 19.75 -12.67
N ASN A 153 -8.73 19.15 -13.68
CA ASN A 153 -10.16 19.00 -13.74
C ASN A 153 -10.61 17.79 -12.91
N LYS A 154 -11.74 17.88 -12.25
CA LYS A 154 -12.33 16.71 -11.58
C LYS A 154 -12.76 15.68 -12.62
N ILE A 155 -12.43 14.41 -12.36
CA ILE A 155 -12.89 13.29 -13.19
C ILE A 155 -14.39 13.09 -12.97
N ALA A 156 -15.16 13.23 -14.05
CA ALA A 156 -16.59 12.92 -14.08
C ALA A 156 -16.78 11.44 -14.45
N TRP A 157 -16.79 10.55 -13.47
CA TRP A 157 -16.90 9.10 -13.70
C TRP A 157 -18.13 8.68 -14.50
N ASP A 158 -19.18 9.50 -14.53
CA ASP A 158 -20.36 9.26 -15.34
C ASP A 158 -20.11 9.28 -16.85
N GLU A 159 -19.04 9.93 -17.29
CA GLU A 159 -18.61 9.95 -18.70
C GLU A 159 -18.04 8.59 -19.16
N TYR A 160 -17.63 7.75 -18.20
CA TYR A 160 -17.12 6.41 -18.47
C TYR A 160 -18.19 5.31 -18.31
N ARG A 161 -19.47 5.70 -18.08
CA ARG A 161 -20.56 4.74 -18.07
C ARG A 161 -20.67 4.04 -19.43
N ASN A 162 -20.99 2.75 -19.40
CA ASN A 162 -21.07 1.89 -20.59
C ASN A 162 -19.75 1.66 -21.33
N ARG A 163 -18.62 2.02 -20.72
CA ARG A 163 -17.27 1.66 -21.19
C ARG A 163 -16.65 0.64 -20.25
N ASN A 164 -15.75 -0.20 -20.79
CA ASN A 164 -14.83 -0.91 -19.91
C ASN A 164 -13.74 0.06 -19.43
N ILE A 165 -13.29 -0.09 -18.21
CA ILE A 165 -12.19 0.71 -17.65
C ILE A 165 -11.07 -0.24 -17.23
N LEU A 166 -9.87 -0.04 -17.76
CA LEU A 166 -8.65 -0.58 -17.19
C LEU A 166 -8.04 0.48 -16.28
N LEU A 167 -8.20 0.28 -14.98
CA LEU A 167 -7.67 1.18 -13.95
C LEU A 167 -6.36 0.60 -13.42
N ILE A 168 -5.28 1.34 -13.59
CA ILE A 168 -3.92 0.96 -13.20
C ILE A 168 -3.48 1.85 -12.03
N TYR A 169 -3.24 1.26 -10.87
CA TYR A 169 -2.65 1.94 -9.72
C TYR A 169 -1.13 1.81 -9.74
N GLY A 170 -0.47 2.93 -9.51
CA GLY A 170 0.98 3.01 -9.54
C GLY A 170 1.52 3.37 -10.93
N GLY A 171 2.73 3.54 -11.10
CA GLY A 171 3.26 4.09 -12.34
C GLY A 171 3.47 3.05 -13.45
N LEU A 172 3.39 3.52 -14.67
CA LEU A 172 3.75 2.76 -15.87
C LEU A 172 5.25 2.40 -15.91
N GLY A 173 6.08 3.10 -15.12
CA GLY A 173 7.50 2.81 -14.98
C GLY A 173 7.78 1.41 -14.45
N CYS A 174 6.95 0.93 -13.51
CA CYS A 174 7.10 -0.40 -12.91
C CYS A 174 6.76 -1.55 -13.85
N MET A 175 6.09 -1.28 -14.98
CA MET A 175 5.72 -2.31 -15.97
C MET A 175 6.89 -2.75 -16.86
N GLY A 176 8.01 -2.08 -16.81
CA GLY A 176 9.11 -2.32 -17.75
C GLY A 176 8.75 -1.95 -19.20
N ARG A 177 9.64 -2.21 -20.12
CA ARG A 177 9.43 -1.90 -21.55
C ARG A 177 8.37 -2.81 -22.18
N SER A 178 8.42 -4.10 -21.86
CA SER A 178 7.48 -5.10 -22.42
C SER A 178 6.04 -4.79 -22.03
N GLY A 179 5.76 -4.59 -20.74
CA GLY A 179 4.40 -4.31 -20.26
C GLY A 179 3.83 -3.01 -20.84
N ARG A 180 4.66 -1.96 -21.02
CA ARG A 180 4.21 -0.74 -21.71
C ARG A 180 3.91 -0.97 -23.19
N SER A 181 4.69 -1.80 -23.87
CA SER A 181 4.42 -2.16 -25.26
C SER A 181 3.12 -2.94 -25.41
N GLU A 182 2.86 -3.87 -24.50
CA GLU A 182 1.61 -4.64 -24.48
C GLU A 182 0.39 -3.75 -24.20
N LEU A 183 0.54 -2.78 -23.30
CA LEU A 183 -0.51 -1.80 -22.99
C LEU A 183 -0.80 -0.89 -24.20
N ALA A 184 0.22 -0.48 -24.94
CA ALA A 184 0.06 0.28 -26.18
C ALA A 184 -0.69 -0.54 -27.24
N THR A 185 -0.33 -1.82 -27.43
CA THR A 185 -1.05 -2.73 -28.32
C THR A 185 -2.52 -2.88 -27.91
N LEU A 186 -2.80 -2.98 -26.61
CA LEU A 186 -4.17 -3.01 -26.11
C LEU A 186 -4.94 -1.75 -26.48
N ARG A 187 -4.31 -0.56 -26.40
CA ARG A 187 -4.91 0.71 -26.81
C ARG A 187 -5.24 0.75 -28.30
N GLU A 188 -4.38 0.20 -29.15
CA GLU A 188 -4.62 0.12 -30.60
C GLU A 188 -5.77 -0.83 -30.95
N GLU A 189 -5.92 -1.93 -30.22
CA GLU A 189 -6.96 -2.95 -30.47
C GLU A 189 -8.37 -2.49 -30.03
N TYR A 190 -8.48 -1.61 -29.07
CA TYR A 190 -9.76 -1.17 -28.51
C TYR A 190 -9.94 0.34 -28.64
N ALA A 191 -11.03 0.74 -29.31
CA ALA A 191 -11.38 2.14 -29.43
C ALA A 191 -11.67 2.76 -28.05
N GLU A 192 -11.46 4.05 -27.93
CA GLU A 192 -11.58 4.79 -26.67
C GLU A 192 -12.98 4.73 -26.07
N ASP A 193 -14.02 4.70 -26.92
CA ASP A 193 -15.42 4.56 -26.52
C ASP A 193 -15.77 3.18 -25.95
N ASN A 194 -14.91 2.18 -26.19
CA ASN A 194 -15.07 0.83 -25.64
C ASN A 194 -14.18 0.56 -24.41
N LEU A 195 -12.96 1.09 -24.39
CA LEU A 195 -12.00 0.90 -23.30
C LEU A 195 -11.35 2.21 -22.89
N ALA A 196 -11.59 2.68 -21.68
CA ALA A 196 -10.82 3.73 -21.05
C ALA A 196 -9.63 3.13 -20.32
N ILE A 197 -8.40 3.58 -20.61
CA ILE A 197 -7.20 3.24 -19.84
C ILE A 197 -6.91 4.39 -18.90
N VAL A 198 -7.04 4.12 -17.61
CA VAL A 198 -6.92 5.11 -16.55
C VAL A 198 -5.74 4.76 -15.66
N VAL A 199 -4.82 5.68 -15.52
CA VAL A 199 -3.60 5.53 -14.71
C VAL A 199 -3.74 6.39 -13.47
N TYR A 200 -3.94 5.77 -12.32
CA TYR A 200 -3.86 6.45 -11.04
C TYR A 200 -2.39 6.51 -10.59
N TYR A 201 -1.87 7.72 -10.43
CA TYR A 201 -0.51 7.93 -9.97
C TYR A 201 -0.48 8.68 -8.63
N PRO A 202 0.07 8.07 -7.55
CA PRO A 202 0.06 8.67 -6.22
C PRO A 202 1.12 9.76 -6.11
N VAL A 203 0.73 11.00 -6.35
CA VAL A 203 1.56 12.21 -6.23
C VAL A 203 0.91 13.21 -5.31
N SER A 204 1.69 14.16 -4.80
CA SER A 204 1.22 15.17 -3.85
C SER A 204 0.82 16.48 -4.53
N THR A 205 1.23 16.69 -5.78
CA THR A 205 0.98 17.93 -6.51
C THR A 205 0.51 17.68 -7.94
N LEU A 206 -0.22 18.65 -8.49
CA LEU A 206 -0.65 18.61 -9.88
C LEU A 206 0.53 18.68 -10.86
N GLU A 207 1.59 19.37 -10.49
CA GLU A 207 2.80 19.49 -11.32
C GLU A 207 3.47 18.13 -11.51
N GLU A 208 3.64 17.36 -10.42
CA GLU A 208 4.17 16.00 -10.50
C GLU A 208 3.29 15.09 -11.39
N LEU A 209 1.96 15.26 -11.36
CA LEU A 209 1.06 14.49 -12.21
C LEU A 209 1.20 14.85 -13.69
N LYS A 210 1.39 16.13 -14.00
CA LYS A 210 1.67 16.63 -15.37
C LYS A 210 3.00 16.11 -15.90
N GLU A 211 4.05 16.25 -15.12
CA GLU A 211 5.39 15.73 -15.47
C GLU A 211 5.35 14.24 -15.73
N TYR A 212 4.59 13.50 -14.94
CA TYR A 212 4.40 12.07 -15.13
C TYR A 212 3.66 11.77 -16.44
N ARG A 213 2.53 12.44 -16.74
CA ARG A 213 1.81 12.30 -18.01
C ARG A 213 2.72 12.54 -19.20
N ASP A 214 3.50 13.60 -19.15
CA ASP A 214 4.34 14.05 -20.28
C ASP A 214 5.51 13.07 -20.61
N GLN A 215 5.80 12.13 -19.70
CA GLN A 215 6.76 11.05 -19.92
C GLN A 215 6.19 9.85 -20.68
N TYR A 216 4.86 9.74 -20.79
CA TYR A 216 4.17 8.56 -21.32
C TYR A 216 3.17 8.93 -22.41
N SER A 217 2.30 7.99 -22.80
CA SER A 217 1.32 8.21 -23.86
C SER A 217 0.22 9.18 -23.44
N ALA A 218 -0.11 10.13 -24.33
CA ALA A 218 -1.26 11.02 -24.17
C ALA A 218 -2.63 10.33 -24.30
N ASP A 219 -2.65 9.07 -24.76
CA ASP A 219 -3.90 8.30 -25.00
C ASP A 219 -4.45 7.68 -23.70
N TYR A 220 -3.80 7.90 -22.57
CA TYR A 220 -4.27 7.43 -21.26
C TYR A 220 -4.76 8.60 -20.43
N ILE A 221 -5.70 8.30 -19.54
CA ILE A 221 -6.22 9.27 -18.57
C ILE A 221 -5.38 9.16 -17.30
N TYR A 222 -4.66 10.22 -16.96
CA TYR A 222 -3.85 10.29 -15.75
C TYR A 222 -4.59 11.00 -14.66
N MET A 223 -4.67 10.43 -13.47
CA MET A 223 -5.40 10.99 -12.35
C MET A 223 -4.72 10.77 -11.01
N SER A 224 -5.03 11.61 -10.04
CA SER A 224 -4.57 11.50 -8.66
C SER A 224 -5.57 12.13 -7.69
N GLU A 225 -5.55 11.67 -6.44
CA GLU A 225 -6.15 12.38 -5.29
C GLU A 225 -5.26 13.53 -4.81
N LEU A 226 -4.08 13.74 -5.40
CA LEU A 226 -3.00 14.61 -4.93
C LEU A 226 -2.62 14.31 -3.48
N MET A 227 -2.61 13.04 -3.15
CA MET A 227 -2.22 12.51 -1.86
C MET A 227 -1.14 11.45 -2.04
N PRO A 228 -0.19 11.37 -1.11
CA PRO A 228 0.84 10.34 -1.16
C PRO A 228 0.29 8.95 -0.82
N ASP A 229 1.18 8.01 -0.52
CA ASP A 229 0.95 6.56 -0.37
C ASP A 229 -0.14 6.10 0.63
N TYR A 230 -0.80 6.97 1.37
CA TYR A 230 -1.88 6.63 2.30
C TYR A 230 -3.26 7.08 1.83
N SER A 231 -3.45 7.27 0.53
CA SER A 231 -4.68 7.80 -0.07
C SER A 231 -5.90 6.91 0.18
N PRO A 232 -7.11 7.51 0.23
CA PRO A 232 -8.38 6.79 0.28
C PRO A 232 -8.52 5.74 -0.82
N PHE A 233 -8.05 6.03 -2.04
CA PHE A 233 -8.02 5.07 -3.14
C PHE A 233 -7.22 3.82 -2.77
N LYS A 234 -5.97 4.00 -2.34
CA LYS A 234 -5.08 2.88 -1.96
C LYS A 234 -5.71 1.97 -0.91
N ILE A 235 -6.44 2.57 0.04
CA ILE A 235 -7.13 1.84 1.11
C ILE A 235 -8.37 1.13 0.55
N LYS A 236 -9.26 1.85 -0.14
CA LYS A 236 -10.53 1.30 -0.63
C LYS A 236 -10.35 0.21 -1.68
N TYR A 237 -9.41 0.38 -2.57
CA TYR A 237 -9.12 -0.59 -3.63
C TYR A 237 -8.16 -1.69 -3.21
N GLY A 238 -7.62 -1.62 -1.98
CA GLY A 238 -6.65 -2.60 -1.51
C GLY A 238 -5.46 -2.68 -2.48
N ALA A 239 -4.97 -1.53 -2.95
CA ALA A 239 -3.78 -1.49 -3.78
C ALA A 239 -2.54 -1.44 -2.87
N GLN A 240 -1.68 -2.45 -2.93
CA GLN A 240 -0.45 -2.55 -2.13
C GLN A 240 0.79 -2.56 -3.01
N SER A 241 0.78 -3.38 -4.04
CA SER A 241 1.86 -3.48 -5.02
C SER A 241 1.63 -2.56 -6.23
N THR A 242 2.69 -2.21 -6.94
CA THR A 242 2.65 -1.39 -8.15
C THR A 242 3.26 -2.12 -9.34
N PRO A 243 2.55 -2.22 -10.46
CA PRO A 243 1.17 -1.81 -10.63
C PRO A 243 0.15 -2.79 -10.05
N THR A 244 -0.97 -2.29 -9.53
CA THR A 244 -2.18 -3.09 -9.30
C THR A 244 -3.23 -2.68 -10.32
N CYS A 245 -3.82 -3.65 -11.01
CA CYS A 245 -4.76 -3.41 -12.10
C CYS A 245 -6.15 -3.91 -11.78
N PHE A 246 -7.14 -3.12 -12.21
CA PHE A 246 -8.55 -3.45 -12.11
C PHE A 246 -9.21 -3.33 -13.48
N VAL A 247 -10.01 -4.31 -13.88
CA VAL A 247 -10.90 -4.17 -15.01
C VAL A 247 -12.32 -3.98 -14.47
N ILE A 248 -12.93 -2.87 -14.85
CA ILE A 248 -14.32 -2.57 -14.56
C ILE A 248 -15.11 -2.71 -15.84
N ASP A 249 -16.16 -3.54 -15.85
CA ASP A 249 -16.99 -3.78 -17.00
C ASP A 249 -17.97 -2.61 -17.27
N LYS A 250 -18.67 -2.68 -18.41
CA LYS A 250 -19.68 -1.69 -18.83
C LYS A 250 -20.82 -1.51 -17.84
N ASN A 251 -21.03 -2.46 -16.92
CA ASN A 251 -22.03 -2.40 -15.87
C ASN A 251 -21.48 -1.79 -14.58
N GLY A 252 -20.20 -1.38 -14.57
CA GLY A 252 -19.53 -0.85 -13.39
C GLY A 252 -19.19 -1.92 -12.35
N THR A 253 -18.98 -3.17 -12.77
CA THR A 253 -18.55 -4.26 -11.88
C THR A 253 -17.05 -4.51 -12.07
N VAL A 254 -16.31 -4.64 -10.99
CA VAL A 254 -14.90 -5.06 -11.04
C VAL A 254 -14.83 -6.53 -11.41
N VAL A 255 -14.33 -6.85 -12.58
CA VAL A 255 -14.27 -8.21 -13.14
C VAL A 255 -12.87 -8.82 -13.14
N LEU A 256 -11.86 -8.00 -12.83
CA LEU A 256 -10.47 -8.43 -12.63
C LEU A 256 -9.78 -7.52 -11.63
N LYS A 257 -8.92 -8.10 -10.78
CA LYS A 257 -7.97 -7.42 -9.90
C LYS A 257 -6.69 -8.23 -9.91
N THR A 258 -5.57 -7.64 -10.34
CA THR A 258 -4.27 -8.32 -10.45
C THR A 258 -3.14 -7.43 -9.95
N VAL A 259 -2.07 -8.05 -9.47
CA VAL A 259 -0.75 -7.42 -9.34
C VAL A 259 -0.03 -7.62 -10.67
N GLY A 260 0.57 -6.55 -11.20
CA GLY A 260 1.07 -6.54 -12.56
C GLY A 260 -0.02 -6.29 -13.61
N VAL A 261 0.40 -6.12 -14.86
CA VAL A 261 -0.50 -5.98 -16.00
C VAL A 261 -0.39 -7.24 -16.86
N ASP A 262 -1.41 -8.06 -16.81
CA ASP A 262 -1.58 -9.21 -17.71
C ASP A 262 -2.62 -8.84 -18.79
N VAL A 263 -2.12 -8.38 -19.94
CA VAL A 263 -2.96 -7.91 -21.04
C VAL A 263 -3.87 -9.03 -21.58
N GLN A 264 -3.44 -10.29 -21.52
CA GLN A 264 -4.27 -11.41 -21.98
C GLN A 264 -5.48 -11.63 -21.05
N GLN A 265 -5.26 -11.57 -19.73
CA GLN A 265 -6.37 -11.62 -18.78
C GLN A 265 -7.30 -10.41 -18.95
N VAL A 266 -6.75 -9.21 -19.17
CA VAL A 266 -7.53 -7.99 -19.42
C VAL A 266 -8.43 -8.19 -20.66
N LYS A 267 -7.89 -8.68 -21.80
CA LYS A 267 -8.65 -8.92 -23.03
C LYS A 267 -9.82 -9.90 -22.84
N VAL A 268 -9.64 -10.93 -22.02
CA VAL A 268 -10.70 -11.91 -21.73
C VAL A 268 -11.87 -11.25 -20.94
N LYS A 269 -11.60 -10.21 -20.17
CA LYS A 269 -12.59 -9.55 -19.31
C LYS A 269 -13.27 -8.34 -19.96
N ILE A 270 -12.69 -7.78 -21.04
CA ILE A 270 -13.30 -6.67 -21.77
C ILE A 270 -14.45 -7.20 -22.60
N VAL A 271 -15.66 -6.78 -22.28
CA VAL A 271 -16.86 -7.08 -23.05
C VAL A 271 -16.89 -6.17 -24.28
N ARG A 272 -16.91 -6.77 -25.46
CA ARG A 272 -17.02 -6.07 -26.76
C ARG A 272 -18.43 -5.54 -27.02
#